data_8bdaba241dde487e34ee1bbdaa2c26f9
#
_entry.id   8bdaba241dde487e34ee1bbdaa2c26f9
#
_cell.length_a   1.000
_cell.length_b   1.000
_cell.length_c   1.000
_cell.angle_alpha   90.00
_cell.angle_beta   90.00
_cell.angle_gamma   90.00
#
_symmetry.space_group_name_H-M   'P 1'
#
loop_
_entity.id
_entity.type
_entity.pdbx_description
1 polymer ?
#
loop_
_entity_poly.entity_id
_entity_poly.type
_entity_poly.pdbx_seq_one_letter_code
_entity_poly.pdbx_strand_id
1 'polypeptide(L)'
;MVAKESHCTTIREGELSVCGRYYIAEDDLSDELSRMIDELNRKKTPEGLKTSGEIFPSDIVPVLANSRKQDVQPFAMRWGYAFPNGRPIINARCETAAQKPMFKDGMRQRRCVIPASHYFEWERRGAARTKYAIRPAHADTLYLAGIYHLENHDGVIVPAFTILTRDAAPGIAFIHPRMPMLLPPDATADWLNPGHNAEEVIAAALTEMEYRSA
;
A
#
# COMPACT_ATOMS: atom_id res chain seq x y z
N MET A 1 25.65 -37.19 12.24
CA MET A 1 25.88 -35.96 11.46
C MET A 1 24.70 -35.85 10.50
N VAL A 2 23.65 -35.12 10.90
CA VAL A 2 22.39 -34.96 10.14
C VAL A 2 22.40 -33.53 9.59
N ALA A 3 22.47 -33.43 8.27
CA ALA A 3 22.43 -32.15 7.56
C ALA A 3 21.04 -31.55 7.69
N LYS A 4 20.98 -30.33 8.23
CA LYS A 4 19.79 -29.48 8.20
C LYS A 4 19.65 -28.91 6.79
N GLU A 5 18.69 -29.42 6.04
CA GLU A 5 18.23 -28.80 4.80
C GLU A 5 17.49 -27.48 5.14
N SER A 6 18.12 -26.38 4.83
CA SER A 6 17.50 -25.06 4.85
C SER A 6 16.56 -24.95 3.64
N HIS A 7 15.25 -25.06 3.87
CA HIS A 7 14.24 -24.74 2.85
C HIS A 7 14.26 -23.25 2.57
N CYS A 8 15.11 -22.83 1.65
CA CYS A 8 15.00 -21.54 0.99
C CYS A 8 13.80 -21.62 0.05
N THR A 9 12.68 -21.02 0.43
CA THR A 9 11.49 -20.94 -0.41
C THR A 9 11.82 -20.07 -1.62
N THR A 10 12.16 -20.69 -2.72
CA THR A 10 12.37 -20.05 -4.03
C THR A 10 11.08 -19.34 -4.42
N ILE A 11 11.09 -18.00 -4.42
CA ILE A 11 10.02 -17.18 -5.01
C ILE A 11 10.01 -17.51 -6.49
N ARG A 12 8.96 -18.14 -6.98
CA ARG A 12 8.80 -18.51 -8.40
C ARG A 12 8.87 -17.24 -9.24
N GLU A 13 9.79 -17.22 -10.20
CA GLU A 13 9.82 -16.22 -11.27
C GLU A 13 8.48 -16.26 -12.00
N GLY A 14 7.69 -15.16 -11.88
CA GLY A 14 6.41 -15.04 -12.59
C GLY A 14 5.22 -14.51 -11.76
N GLU A 15 5.32 -14.37 -10.45
CA GLU A 15 4.26 -13.68 -9.70
C GLU A 15 4.26 -12.18 -10.07
N LEU A 16 3.29 -11.82 -10.89
CA LEU A 16 2.99 -10.44 -11.23
C LEU A 16 2.70 -9.67 -9.95
N SER A 17 3.48 -8.62 -9.72
CA SER A 17 3.24 -7.68 -8.62
C SER A 17 1.87 -7.06 -8.80
N VAL A 18 0.98 -7.30 -7.84
CA VAL A 18 -0.35 -6.69 -7.75
C VAL A 18 -0.17 -5.21 -7.47
N CYS A 19 -1.03 -4.34 -8.06
CA CYS A 19 -1.04 -2.91 -7.76
C CYS A 19 0.38 -2.31 -7.75
N GLY A 20 1.09 -2.46 -8.86
CA GLY A 20 2.41 -1.85 -9.03
C GLY A 20 2.35 -0.36 -9.35
N ARG A 21 1.15 0.26 -9.33
CA ARG A 21 0.94 1.64 -9.72
C ARG A 21 -0.39 2.19 -9.21
N TYR A 22 -0.39 3.41 -8.68
CA TYR A 22 -1.61 4.14 -8.35
C TYR A 22 -1.49 5.61 -8.75
N TYR A 23 -2.55 6.36 -8.62
CA TYR A 23 -2.65 7.75 -9.09
C TYR A 23 -3.17 8.66 -7.99
N ILE A 24 -2.58 9.84 -7.87
CA ILE A 24 -3.06 10.94 -7.05
C ILE A 24 -3.44 12.06 -8.00
N ALA A 25 -4.74 12.38 -8.09
CA ALA A 25 -5.24 13.47 -8.93
C ALA A 25 -4.94 14.82 -8.27
N GLU A 26 -4.55 15.82 -9.05
CA GLU A 26 -4.32 17.18 -8.57
C GLU A 26 -5.64 17.91 -8.27
N ASP A 27 -6.65 17.69 -9.11
CA ASP A 27 -7.92 18.42 -9.06
C ASP A 27 -8.97 17.78 -8.15
N ASP A 28 -8.79 16.50 -7.77
CA ASP A 28 -9.68 15.71 -6.90
C ASP A 28 -9.04 15.40 -5.55
N LEU A 29 -8.09 16.22 -5.09
CA LEU A 29 -7.56 16.06 -3.75
C LEU A 29 -8.68 16.33 -2.75
N SER A 30 -9.06 15.30 -1.99
CA SER A 30 -9.92 15.55 -0.83
C SER A 30 -9.28 16.62 0.03
N ASP A 31 -10.11 17.42 0.72
CA ASP A 31 -9.62 18.47 1.66
C ASP A 31 -8.62 17.87 2.67
N GLU A 32 -8.76 16.58 2.98
CA GLU A 32 -7.85 15.86 3.85
C GLU A 32 -6.47 15.68 3.21
N LEU A 33 -6.40 15.21 1.97
CA LEU A 33 -5.13 15.00 1.26
C LEU A 33 -4.42 16.32 0.99
N SER A 34 -5.15 17.37 0.62
CA SER A 34 -4.61 18.71 0.47
C SER A 34 -3.98 19.22 1.77
N ARG A 35 -4.67 19.08 2.91
CA ARG A 35 -4.13 19.44 4.23
C ARG A 35 -2.90 18.63 4.62
N MET A 36 -2.87 17.32 4.27
CA MET A 36 -1.70 16.47 4.49
C MET A 36 -0.48 16.96 3.73
N ILE A 37 -0.66 17.29 2.45
CA ILE A 37 0.42 17.78 1.58
C ILE A 37 0.95 19.12 2.12
N ASP A 38 0.07 20.03 2.50
CA ASP A 38 0.46 21.32 3.09
C ASP A 38 1.21 21.15 4.42
N GLU A 39 0.81 20.20 5.24
CA GLU A 39 1.51 19.91 6.49
C GLU A 39 2.90 19.33 6.23
N LEU A 40 3.04 18.41 5.28
CA LEU A 40 4.32 17.86 4.87
C LEU A 40 5.24 18.96 4.30
N ASN A 41 4.75 19.81 3.42
CA ASN A 41 5.51 20.91 2.84
C ASN A 41 6.05 21.87 3.90
N ARG A 42 5.32 22.07 5.02
CA ARG A 42 5.78 22.87 6.17
C ARG A 42 6.87 22.19 7.01
N LYS A 43 6.94 20.85 6.99
CA LYS A 43 7.84 20.04 7.84
C LYS A 43 9.25 19.84 7.25
N LYS A 44 9.68 20.52 6.19
CA LYS A 44 10.92 20.21 5.45
C LYS A 44 10.98 18.73 5.06
N THR A 45 10.17 18.34 4.13
CA THR A 45 10.12 16.98 3.60
C THR A 45 11.39 16.61 2.82
N PRO A 46 11.68 15.30 2.70
CA PRO A 46 12.78 14.84 1.84
C PRO A 46 12.63 15.36 0.42
N GLU A 47 13.75 15.62 -0.24
CA GLU A 47 13.73 15.88 -1.69
C GLU A 47 13.04 14.72 -2.42
N GLY A 48 12.19 15.05 -3.40
CA GLY A 48 11.49 14.07 -4.23
C GLY A 48 10.15 13.59 -3.67
N LEU A 49 9.53 14.29 -2.71
CA LEU A 49 8.14 14.02 -2.32
C LEU A 49 7.21 14.21 -3.53
N LYS A 50 6.52 13.14 -3.90
CA LYS A 50 5.58 13.12 -5.01
C LYS A 50 4.15 13.16 -4.50
N THR A 51 3.45 14.23 -4.80
CA THR A 51 2.13 14.53 -4.27
C THR A 51 1.00 14.39 -5.30
N SER A 52 1.34 14.14 -6.58
CA SER A 52 0.36 13.99 -7.66
C SER A 52 0.89 13.12 -8.80
N GLY A 53 0.00 12.75 -9.71
CA GLY A 53 0.30 11.95 -10.89
C GLY A 53 0.39 10.45 -10.61
N GLU A 54 0.96 9.71 -11.56
CA GLU A 54 1.19 8.27 -11.43
C GLU A 54 2.32 8.00 -10.42
N ILE A 55 2.05 7.18 -9.42
CA ILE A 55 2.99 6.78 -8.37
C ILE A 55 3.56 5.40 -8.68
N PHE A 56 4.88 5.30 -8.59
CA PHE A 56 5.66 4.10 -8.88
C PHE A 56 6.34 3.55 -7.62
N PRO A 57 6.70 2.26 -7.60
CA PRO A 57 7.59 1.73 -6.58
C PRO A 57 8.86 2.58 -6.41
N SER A 58 9.26 2.79 -5.18
CA SER A 58 10.36 3.65 -4.73
C SER A 58 10.07 5.16 -4.70
N ASP A 59 8.94 5.64 -5.22
CA ASP A 59 8.53 7.03 -5.00
C ASP A 59 8.30 7.29 -3.51
N ILE A 60 8.60 8.53 -3.08
CA ILE A 60 8.29 9.03 -1.73
C ILE A 60 6.97 9.78 -1.82
N VAL A 61 6.01 9.42 -0.99
CA VAL A 61 4.63 9.90 -1.08
C VAL A 61 4.04 10.22 0.29
N PRO A 62 2.94 11.01 0.36
CA PRO A 62 2.18 11.23 1.59
C PRO A 62 1.51 9.93 2.07
N VAL A 63 1.69 9.61 3.35
CA VAL A 63 1.10 8.43 4.01
C VAL A 63 0.61 8.83 5.38
N LEU A 64 -0.61 8.45 5.76
CA LEU A 64 -1.14 8.62 7.12
C LEU A 64 -0.65 7.49 8.03
N ALA A 65 -0.16 7.85 9.19
CA ALA A 65 0.21 6.91 10.24
C ALA A 65 0.12 7.56 11.62
N ASN A 66 0.12 6.75 12.68
CA ASN A 66 0.20 7.28 14.02
C ASN A 66 1.60 7.80 14.35
N SER A 67 1.64 8.99 14.96
CA SER A 67 2.84 9.53 15.58
C SER A 67 3.19 8.75 16.86
N ARG A 68 4.32 9.09 17.50
CA ARG A 68 4.66 8.54 18.83
C ARG A 68 3.63 8.89 19.91
N LYS A 69 2.84 9.95 19.69
CA LYS A 69 1.77 10.37 20.61
C LYS A 69 0.42 9.72 20.30
N GLN A 70 0.38 8.81 19.34
CA GLN A 70 -0.82 8.14 18.83
C GLN A 70 -1.81 9.09 18.11
N ASP A 71 -1.34 10.24 17.63
CA ASP A 71 -2.12 11.13 16.77
C ASP A 71 -1.89 10.74 15.31
N VAL A 72 -2.93 10.69 14.51
CA VAL A 72 -2.83 10.47 13.07
C VAL A 72 -2.20 11.69 12.41
N GLN A 73 -1.11 11.48 11.69
CA GLN A 73 -0.35 12.53 11.01
C GLN A 73 0.14 12.06 9.65
N PRO A 74 0.36 12.99 8.71
CA PRO A 74 1.02 12.67 7.45
C PRO A 74 2.53 12.54 7.62
N PHE A 75 3.08 11.53 6.94
CA PHE A 75 4.51 11.26 6.82
C PHE A 75 4.87 11.07 5.36
N ALA A 76 6.06 11.53 4.99
CA ALA A 76 6.68 11.18 3.71
C ALA A 76 7.31 9.80 3.83
N MET A 77 6.79 8.80 3.10
CA MET A 77 7.29 7.43 3.15
C MET A 77 7.61 6.91 1.76
N ARG A 78 8.65 6.08 1.64
CA ARG A 78 9.04 5.43 0.39
C ARG A 78 8.20 4.18 0.16
N TRP A 79 7.67 4.00 -1.05
CA TRP A 79 6.93 2.81 -1.41
C TRP A 79 7.85 1.63 -1.73
N GLY A 80 7.76 0.59 -0.92
CA GLY A 80 8.48 -0.66 -1.04
C GLY A 80 9.62 -0.80 -0.04
N TYR A 81 9.63 -1.94 0.66
CA TYR A 81 10.70 -2.33 1.56
C TYR A 81 11.95 -2.69 0.76
N ALA A 82 13.11 -2.25 1.21
CA ALA A 82 14.37 -2.67 0.62
C ALA A 82 14.56 -4.18 0.75
N PHE A 83 15.06 -4.82 -0.30
CA PHE A 83 15.35 -6.24 -0.30
C PHE A 83 16.72 -6.50 -0.95
N PRO A 84 17.50 -7.50 -0.47
CA PRO A 84 18.88 -7.73 -0.92
C PRO A 84 19.06 -7.94 -2.43
N ASN A 85 18.04 -8.39 -3.16
CA ASN A 85 18.08 -8.53 -4.62
C ASN A 85 17.85 -7.23 -5.41
N GLY A 86 17.73 -6.09 -4.73
CA GLY A 86 17.50 -4.77 -5.33
C GLY A 86 16.07 -4.49 -5.79
N ARG A 87 15.15 -5.46 -5.73
CA ARG A 87 13.73 -5.23 -6.04
C ARG A 87 12.97 -4.92 -4.76
N PRO A 88 12.28 -3.77 -4.65
CA PRO A 88 11.52 -3.43 -3.45
C PRO A 88 10.32 -4.36 -3.28
N ILE A 89 9.99 -4.70 -2.03
CA ILE A 89 8.78 -5.44 -1.70
C ILE A 89 7.65 -4.44 -1.52
N ILE A 90 6.84 -4.30 -2.54
CA ILE A 90 5.79 -3.26 -2.63
C ILE A 90 4.43 -3.74 -2.12
N ASN A 91 4.23 -5.06 -1.97
CA ASN A 91 2.97 -5.65 -1.54
C ASN A 91 3.18 -6.76 -0.51
N ALA A 92 2.19 -6.92 0.39
CA ALA A 92 2.10 -8.02 1.34
C ALA A 92 0.66 -8.59 1.34
N ARG A 93 0.51 -9.91 1.36
CA ARG A 93 -0.83 -10.54 1.44
C ARG A 93 -1.39 -10.38 2.86
N CYS A 94 -2.56 -9.76 3.01
CA CYS A 94 -3.17 -9.52 4.33
C CYS A 94 -3.43 -10.83 5.09
N GLU A 95 -3.73 -11.92 4.38
CA GLU A 95 -4.00 -13.25 4.93
C GLU A 95 -2.79 -13.86 5.67
N THR A 96 -1.58 -13.48 5.32
CA THR A 96 -0.36 -14.09 5.86
C THR A 96 0.64 -13.08 6.42
N ALA A 97 0.40 -11.79 6.29
CA ALA A 97 1.34 -10.74 6.69
C ALA A 97 1.67 -10.81 8.20
N ALA A 98 0.66 -11.06 9.05
CA ALA A 98 0.85 -11.15 10.49
C ALA A 98 1.77 -12.32 10.92
N GLN A 99 1.95 -13.34 10.08
CA GLN A 99 2.75 -14.53 10.38
C GLN A 99 4.18 -14.42 9.81
N LYS A 100 4.41 -13.54 8.83
CA LYS A 100 5.73 -13.39 8.19
C LYS A 100 6.63 -12.47 9.01
N PRO A 101 7.87 -12.88 9.35
CA PRO A 101 8.79 -12.07 10.15
C PRO A 101 8.96 -10.63 9.63
N MET A 102 9.02 -10.45 8.32
CA MET A 102 9.19 -9.14 7.67
C MET A 102 8.03 -8.17 7.91
N PHE A 103 6.80 -8.68 8.04
CA PHE A 103 5.57 -7.87 8.10
C PHE A 103 4.90 -7.87 9.47
N LYS A 104 5.24 -8.84 10.33
CA LYS A 104 4.61 -9.07 11.63
C LYS A 104 4.56 -7.82 12.51
N ASP A 105 5.68 -7.11 12.63
CA ASP A 105 5.75 -5.89 13.45
C ASP A 105 4.96 -4.74 12.81
N GLY A 106 4.96 -4.65 11.47
CA GLY A 106 4.10 -3.73 10.72
C GLY A 106 2.63 -3.96 11.01
N MET A 107 2.17 -5.19 10.89
CA MET A 107 0.78 -5.58 11.19
C MET A 107 0.37 -5.27 12.63
N ARG A 108 1.28 -5.43 13.57
CA ARG A 108 1.00 -5.23 14.99
C ARG A 108 1.02 -3.77 15.43
N GLN A 109 1.97 -2.94 14.93
CA GLN A 109 2.26 -1.63 15.53
C GLN A 109 2.50 -0.49 14.53
N ARG A 110 2.65 -0.81 13.23
CA ARG A 110 3.04 0.18 12.22
C ARG A 110 2.16 0.09 11.00
N ARG A 111 0.85 0.22 11.24
CA ARG A 111 -0.14 0.30 10.17
C ARG A 111 -0.17 1.72 9.62
N CYS A 112 -0.46 1.83 8.33
CA CYS A 112 -0.56 3.11 7.65
C CYS A 112 -1.66 3.09 6.60
N VAL A 113 -2.07 4.27 6.15
CA VAL A 113 -3.09 4.45 5.11
C VAL A 113 -2.50 5.32 4.01
N ILE A 114 -2.64 4.89 2.78
CA ILE A 114 -2.15 5.59 1.60
C ILE A 114 -3.36 6.09 0.82
N PRO A 115 -3.64 7.42 0.86
CA PRO A 115 -4.70 8.00 0.05
C PRO A 115 -4.31 8.05 -1.43
N ALA A 116 -5.27 7.76 -2.30
CA ALA A 116 -5.09 7.82 -3.74
C ALA A 116 -6.45 8.08 -4.42
N SER A 117 -6.45 8.38 -5.73
CA SER A 117 -7.67 8.55 -6.52
C SER A 117 -8.11 7.25 -7.19
N HIS A 118 -7.18 6.48 -7.69
CA HIS A 118 -7.39 5.15 -8.26
C HIS A 118 -6.07 4.38 -8.33
N TYR A 119 -6.15 3.06 -8.50
CA TYR A 119 -4.97 2.25 -8.79
C TYR A 119 -5.06 1.66 -10.19
N PHE A 120 -3.91 1.27 -10.73
CA PHE A 120 -3.84 0.64 -12.04
C PHE A 120 -3.56 -0.84 -11.93
N GLU A 121 -4.22 -1.62 -12.80
CA GLU A 121 -3.94 -3.03 -12.99
C GLU A 121 -4.06 -3.39 -14.48
N TRP A 122 -3.44 -4.50 -14.88
CA TRP A 122 -3.38 -4.92 -16.28
C TRP A 122 -4.01 -6.28 -16.47
N GLU A 123 -5.08 -6.31 -17.25
CA GLU A 123 -5.58 -7.56 -17.79
C GLU A 123 -4.60 -8.12 -18.85
N ARG A 124 -4.37 -9.41 -18.78
CA ARG A 124 -3.56 -10.13 -19.78
C ARG A 124 -4.44 -11.14 -20.51
N ARG A 125 -4.57 -10.97 -21.85
CA ARG A 125 -5.22 -11.93 -22.74
C ARG A 125 -4.20 -12.36 -23.80
N GLY A 126 -3.50 -13.46 -23.56
CA GLY A 126 -2.39 -13.89 -24.41
C GLY A 126 -1.26 -12.84 -24.42
N ALA A 127 -0.94 -12.30 -25.60
CA ALA A 127 0.06 -11.25 -25.77
C ALA A 127 -0.49 -9.83 -25.51
N ALA A 128 -1.81 -9.65 -25.50
CA ALA A 128 -2.43 -8.34 -25.29
C ALA A 128 -2.45 -7.97 -23.81
N ARG A 129 -2.24 -6.68 -23.53
CA ARG A 129 -2.32 -6.08 -22.18
C ARG A 129 -3.21 -4.86 -22.24
N THR A 130 -4.26 -4.85 -21.43
CA THR A 130 -5.15 -3.71 -21.27
C THR A 130 -4.96 -3.12 -19.89
N LYS A 131 -4.67 -1.82 -19.81
CA LYS A 131 -4.55 -1.07 -18.56
C LYS A 131 -5.94 -0.65 -18.11
N TYR A 132 -6.23 -0.83 -16.83
CA TYR A 132 -7.45 -0.37 -16.18
C TYR A 132 -7.12 0.55 -15.03
N ALA A 133 -7.87 1.65 -14.89
CA ALA A 133 -7.96 2.45 -13.69
C ALA A 133 -9.14 1.92 -12.86
N ILE A 134 -8.87 1.57 -11.60
CA ILE A 134 -9.82 0.90 -10.71
C ILE A 134 -9.93 1.71 -9.43
N ARG A 135 -11.18 1.90 -8.95
CA ARG A 135 -11.47 2.56 -7.67
C ARG A 135 -12.71 1.94 -7.01
N PRO A 136 -12.97 2.22 -5.72
CA PRO A 136 -14.23 1.85 -5.10
C PRO A 136 -15.40 2.51 -5.82
N ALA A 137 -16.51 1.79 -5.97
CA ALA A 137 -17.76 2.38 -6.41
C ALA A 137 -18.21 3.42 -5.36
N HIS A 138 -18.69 4.58 -5.80
CA HIS A 138 -19.25 5.63 -4.93
C HIS A 138 -18.24 6.32 -3.97
N ALA A 139 -16.95 6.28 -4.28
CA ALA A 139 -15.93 7.01 -3.50
C ALA A 139 -14.97 7.76 -4.41
N ASP A 140 -14.71 9.04 -4.11
CA ASP A 140 -13.77 9.88 -4.87
C ASP A 140 -12.32 9.62 -4.42
N THR A 141 -12.12 9.29 -3.16
CA THR A 141 -10.81 8.93 -2.59
C THR A 141 -10.79 7.48 -2.17
N LEU A 142 -9.76 6.74 -2.56
CA LEU A 142 -9.50 5.41 -2.03
C LEU A 142 -8.40 5.46 -0.94
N TYR A 143 -8.58 4.64 0.08
CA TYR A 143 -7.64 4.49 1.18
C TYR A 143 -7.03 3.10 1.12
N LEU A 144 -5.78 3.02 0.65
CA LEU A 144 -5.02 1.76 0.58
C LEU A 144 -4.50 1.42 1.98
N ALA A 145 -4.81 0.22 2.47
CA ALA A 145 -4.23 -0.27 3.70
C ALA A 145 -2.76 -0.65 3.48
N GLY A 146 -1.90 -0.18 4.35
CA GLY A 146 -0.48 -0.49 4.32
C GLY A 146 0.09 -0.77 5.70
N ILE A 147 1.32 -1.22 5.68
CA ILE A 147 2.18 -1.34 6.86
C ILE A 147 3.53 -0.75 6.53
N TYR A 148 4.25 -0.24 7.54
CA TYR A 148 5.57 0.36 7.32
C TYR A 148 6.61 -0.14 8.31
N HIS A 149 7.87 0.06 7.96
CA HIS A 149 8.99 -0.08 8.86
C HIS A 149 10.00 1.07 8.66
N LEU A 150 10.95 1.17 9.56
CA LEU A 150 12.02 2.16 9.49
C LEU A 150 13.29 1.47 8.97
N GLU A 151 13.81 1.97 7.87
CA GLU A 151 15.06 1.51 7.27
C GLU A 151 16.21 2.46 7.62
N ASN A 152 17.38 1.91 7.88
CA ASN A 152 18.59 2.71 8.09
C ASN A 152 19.45 2.65 6.83
N HIS A 153 19.61 3.79 6.19
CA HIS A 153 20.50 3.98 5.05
C HIS A 153 21.63 4.92 5.46
N ASP A 154 22.80 4.36 5.79
CA ASP A 154 24.00 5.10 6.19
C ASP A 154 23.76 6.13 7.32
N GLY A 155 22.98 5.72 8.33
CA GLY A 155 22.63 6.56 9.48
C GLY A 155 21.38 7.42 9.29
N VAL A 156 20.80 7.47 8.09
CA VAL A 156 19.54 8.17 7.81
C VAL A 156 18.37 7.19 7.93
N ILE A 157 17.41 7.51 8.79
CA ILE A 157 16.18 6.69 8.94
C ILE A 157 15.16 7.12 7.90
N VAL A 158 14.79 6.17 7.03
CA VAL A 158 13.78 6.34 5.99
C VAL A 158 12.60 5.43 6.29
N PRO A 159 11.39 5.96 6.51
CA PRO A 159 10.21 5.12 6.60
C PRO A 159 9.85 4.56 5.22
N ALA A 160 9.68 3.25 5.14
CA ALA A 160 9.25 2.55 3.94
C ALA A 160 7.95 1.80 4.20
N PHE A 161 7.01 1.81 3.25
CA PHE A 161 5.74 1.11 3.37
C PHE A 161 5.55 0.06 2.29
N THR A 162 4.66 -0.89 2.56
CA THR A 162 4.16 -1.87 1.61
C THR A 162 2.63 -1.87 1.67
N ILE A 163 1.98 -2.03 0.51
CA ILE A 163 0.51 -2.07 0.40
C ILE A 163 0.04 -3.49 0.70
N LEU A 164 -0.99 -3.62 1.53
CA LEU A 164 -1.65 -4.90 1.75
C LEU A 164 -2.54 -5.25 0.56
N THR A 165 -2.54 -6.54 0.21
CA THR A 165 -3.36 -7.08 -0.87
C THR A 165 -4.23 -8.22 -0.38
N ARG A 166 -5.36 -8.43 -1.03
CA ARG A 166 -6.32 -9.51 -0.81
C ARG A 166 -6.76 -10.14 -2.12
N ASP A 167 -7.57 -11.18 -2.06
CA ASP A 167 -8.22 -11.72 -3.26
C ASP A 167 -9.10 -10.66 -3.92
N ALA A 168 -9.08 -10.60 -5.24
CA ALA A 168 -9.83 -9.62 -6.00
C ALA A 168 -11.35 -9.83 -5.84
N ALA A 169 -12.08 -8.73 -5.80
CA ALA A 169 -13.53 -8.76 -5.88
C ALA A 169 -14.00 -9.41 -7.20
N PRO A 170 -15.14 -10.15 -7.21
CA PRO A 170 -15.59 -10.87 -8.40
C PRO A 170 -15.69 -10.00 -9.65
N GLY A 171 -16.13 -8.75 -9.51
CA GLY A 171 -16.30 -7.80 -10.62
C GLY A 171 -15.01 -7.39 -11.33
N ILE A 172 -13.83 -7.55 -10.70
CA ILE A 172 -12.52 -7.17 -11.26
C ILE A 172 -11.52 -8.34 -11.31
N ALA A 173 -11.91 -9.53 -10.87
CA ALA A 173 -11.02 -10.70 -10.83
C ALA A 173 -10.51 -11.13 -12.20
N PHE A 174 -11.21 -10.77 -13.28
CA PHE A 174 -10.76 -11.01 -14.66
C PHE A 174 -9.55 -10.15 -15.05
N ILE A 175 -9.36 -8.98 -14.42
CA ILE A 175 -8.21 -8.11 -14.64
C ILE A 175 -6.98 -8.71 -13.96
N HIS A 176 -7.10 -9.02 -12.66
CA HIS A 176 -6.07 -9.65 -11.87
C HIS A 176 -6.69 -10.40 -10.67
N PRO A 177 -6.18 -11.59 -10.28
CA PRO A 177 -6.75 -12.38 -9.18
C PRO A 177 -6.58 -11.75 -7.80
N ARG A 178 -5.74 -10.73 -7.67
CA ARG A 178 -5.50 -9.99 -6.43
C ARG A 178 -5.82 -8.51 -6.62
N MET A 179 -6.18 -7.84 -5.53
CA MET A 179 -6.39 -6.39 -5.47
C MET A 179 -5.75 -5.81 -4.20
N PRO A 180 -5.44 -4.50 -4.13
CA PRO A 180 -5.07 -3.87 -2.88
C PRO A 180 -6.23 -3.96 -1.87
N MET A 181 -5.90 -4.02 -0.59
CA MET A 181 -6.88 -3.93 0.48
C MET A 181 -7.31 -2.46 0.63
N LEU A 182 -8.57 -2.18 0.35
CA LEU A 182 -9.16 -0.85 0.38
C LEU A 182 -10.02 -0.69 1.62
N LEU A 183 -9.78 0.36 2.39
CA LEU A 183 -10.50 0.66 3.61
C LEU A 183 -11.72 1.54 3.33
N PRO A 184 -12.87 1.28 3.97
CA PRO A 184 -13.91 2.29 4.10
C PRO A 184 -13.34 3.53 4.81
N PRO A 185 -13.80 4.75 4.49
CA PRO A 185 -13.31 5.96 5.14
C PRO A 185 -13.40 5.93 6.68
N ASP A 186 -14.50 5.41 7.21
CA ASP A 186 -14.76 5.27 8.65
C ASP A 186 -13.89 4.20 9.34
N ALA A 187 -13.35 3.23 8.60
CA ALA A 187 -12.46 2.20 9.14
C ALA A 187 -10.97 2.62 9.14
N THR A 188 -10.62 3.78 8.60
CA THR A 188 -9.22 4.23 8.54
C THR A 188 -8.61 4.46 9.92
N ALA A 189 -9.37 5.05 10.86
CA ALA A 189 -8.93 5.28 12.23
C ALA A 189 -8.71 3.95 12.97
N ASP A 190 -9.61 2.99 12.80
CA ASP A 190 -9.50 1.65 13.40
C ASP A 190 -8.30 0.89 12.84
N TRP A 191 -8.04 1.01 11.54
CA TRP A 191 -6.84 0.44 10.93
C TRP A 191 -5.56 1.01 11.53
N LEU A 192 -5.50 2.32 11.71
CA LEU A 192 -4.32 2.99 12.26
C LEU A 192 -4.12 2.70 13.76
N ASN A 193 -5.16 2.34 14.49
CA ASN A 193 -5.08 2.03 15.92
C ASN A 193 -4.47 0.63 16.16
N PRO A 194 -3.27 0.52 16.75
CA PRO A 194 -2.65 -0.78 17.03
C PRO A 194 -3.45 -1.65 18.02
N GLY A 195 -4.28 -1.02 18.86
CA GLY A 195 -5.15 -1.72 19.82
C GLY A 195 -6.40 -2.33 19.17
N HIS A 196 -6.75 -1.93 17.96
CA HIS A 196 -7.90 -2.48 17.23
C HIS A 196 -7.54 -3.79 16.52
N ASN A 197 -8.51 -4.73 16.49
CA ASN A 197 -8.31 -6.01 15.84
C ASN A 197 -8.18 -5.84 14.32
N ALA A 198 -7.01 -6.16 13.76
CA ALA A 198 -6.78 -6.05 12.33
C ALA A 198 -7.69 -6.94 11.49
N GLU A 199 -8.09 -8.12 11.99
CA GLU A 199 -8.92 -9.09 11.26
C GLU A 199 -10.33 -8.53 11.03
N GLU A 200 -10.87 -7.77 11.98
CA GLU A 200 -12.18 -7.11 11.84
C GLU A 200 -12.14 -6.07 10.72
N VAL A 201 -11.08 -5.25 10.67
CA VAL A 201 -10.90 -4.24 9.61
C VAL A 201 -10.65 -4.89 8.24
N ILE A 202 -9.88 -5.99 8.20
CA ILE A 202 -9.66 -6.77 6.97
C ILE A 202 -10.98 -7.33 6.43
N ALA A 203 -11.86 -7.80 7.31
CA ALA A 203 -13.16 -8.32 6.93
C ALA A 203 -14.11 -7.24 6.37
N ALA A 204 -13.99 -6.00 6.88
CA ALA A 204 -14.77 -4.85 6.43
C ALA A 204 -14.25 -4.18 5.15
N ALA A 205 -13.09 -4.62 4.61
CA ALA A 205 -12.48 -4.00 3.44
C ALA A 205 -13.41 -4.01 2.21
N LEU A 206 -13.36 -2.92 1.44
CA LEU A 206 -14.25 -2.69 0.29
C LEU A 206 -14.10 -3.76 -0.80
N THR A 207 -15.22 -4.14 -1.39
CA THR A 207 -15.30 -5.15 -2.47
C THR A 207 -16.07 -4.66 -3.69
N GLU A 208 -16.81 -3.55 -3.59
CA GLU A 208 -17.52 -2.97 -4.72
C GLU A 208 -16.60 -2.02 -5.48
N MET A 209 -16.20 -2.46 -6.67
CA MET A 209 -15.22 -1.75 -7.49
C MET A 209 -15.83 -1.34 -8.82
N GLU A 210 -15.47 -0.16 -9.28
CA GLU A 210 -15.65 0.26 -10.68
C GLU A 210 -14.29 0.35 -11.38
N TYR A 211 -14.31 0.21 -12.71
CA TYR A 211 -13.10 0.26 -13.52
C TYR A 211 -13.39 0.92 -14.88
N ARG A 212 -12.35 1.51 -15.45
CA ARG A 212 -12.34 2.02 -16.82
C ARG A 212 -11.02 1.68 -17.50
N SER A 213 -11.05 1.49 -18.80
CA SER A 213 -9.82 1.41 -19.61
C SER A 213 -9.04 2.73 -19.52
N ALA A 214 -7.70 2.65 -19.35
CA ALA A 214 -6.83 3.80 -19.11
C ALA A 214 -5.66 3.87 -20.13
#